data_4e5241ab4e8e9fe87bf2b7d19df0c91f
#
_entry.id   4e5241ab4e8e9fe87bf2b7d19df0c91f
#
_cell.length_a   1.000
_cell.length_b   1.000
_cell.length_c   1.000
_cell.angle_alpha   90.00
_cell.angle_beta   90.00
_cell.angle_gamma   90.00
#
_symmetry.space_group_name_H-M   'P 1'
#
loop_
_entity.id
_entity.type
_entity.pdbx_description
1 polymer ?
#
loop_
_entity_poly.entity_id
_entity_poly.type
_entity_poly.pdbx_seq_one_letter_code
_entity_poly.pdbx_strand_id
1 'polypeptide(L)'
;MMQPVYISTTYLGPVQQYCKLFQYPEVHLETAENYLKQTFRNRCTIAAANGPLALSIPIVKPDTLKCPTKDIRISDHGNWRHLHWNALVSAYNMSPFFEYYEEDFAPFYEKKYEFLFDYNEELRQLICRLLDLHPNVIYTEEYQSEVPNDFREIIRPKHEGEDPSFSPKPYYQVFQGKHGFLPNMSIVGLLFNMGPEGLLVLRDSIVASKQP
;
A
#
# COMPACT_ATOMS: atom_id res chain seq x y z
N MET A 1 23.53 -13.99 -3.53
CA MET A 1 22.48 -13.50 -2.60
C MET A 1 21.60 -12.52 -3.37
N MET A 2 20.30 -12.55 -3.15
CA MET A 2 19.39 -11.56 -3.75
C MET A 2 19.72 -10.17 -3.15
N GLN A 3 19.82 -9.16 -4.03
CA GLN A 3 20.06 -7.79 -3.58
C GLN A 3 18.83 -7.21 -2.92
N PRO A 4 18.96 -6.23 -2.00
CA PRO A 4 17.82 -5.57 -1.38
C PRO A 4 16.92 -4.87 -2.39
N VAL A 5 15.67 -4.62 -1.99
CA VAL A 5 14.70 -3.82 -2.75
C VAL A 5 14.52 -2.46 -2.10
N TYR A 6 14.32 -1.43 -2.91
CA TYR A 6 14.02 -0.07 -2.44
C TYR A 6 12.60 0.31 -2.84
N ILE A 7 11.79 0.68 -1.85
CA ILE A 7 10.39 1.07 -2.02
C ILE A 7 10.08 2.34 -1.23
N SER A 8 9.08 3.09 -1.67
CA SER A 8 8.54 4.23 -0.93
C SER A 8 7.49 3.79 0.08
N THR A 9 7.24 4.63 1.10
CA THR A 9 6.07 4.46 1.98
C THR A 9 4.77 4.61 1.19
N THR A 10 3.72 3.88 1.59
CA THR A 10 2.41 3.95 0.92
C THR A 10 1.25 3.87 1.92
N TYR A 11 0.22 4.67 1.66
CA TYR A 11 -1.07 4.55 2.34
C TYR A 11 -1.84 3.37 1.77
N LEU A 12 -2.06 2.32 2.56
CA LEU A 12 -2.76 1.09 2.16
C LEU A 12 -2.32 0.63 0.75
N GLY A 13 -1.01 0.46 0.57
CA GLY A 13 -0.36 0.27 -0.72
C GLY A 13 -0.96 -0.82 -1.61
N PRO A 14 -0.62 -0.85 -2.90
CA PRO A 14 -1.14 -1.85 -3.82
C PRO A 14 -0.58 -3.25 -3.52
N VAL A 15 -1.27 -4.29 -3.97
CA VAL A 15 -0.83 -5.70 -3.86
C VAL A 15 0.60 -5.87 -4.35
N GLN A 16 0.99 -5.20 -5.44
CA GLN A 16 2.36 -5.21 -5.99
C GLN A 16 3.43 -4.87 -4.94
N GLN A 17 3.20 -3.87 -4.09
CA GLN A 17 4.16 -3.50 -3.05
C GLN A 17 4.34 -4.62 -2.03
N TYR A 18 3.26 -5.27 -1.63
CA TYR A 18 3.33 -6.38 -0.67
C TYR A 18 3.95 -7.64 -1.29
N CYS A 19 3.88 -7.82 -2.60
CA CYS A 19 4.70 -8.82 -3.31
C CYS A 19 6.20 -8.54 -3.14
N LYS A 20 6.64 -7.27 -3.14
CA LYS A 20 8.07 -6.94 -2.89
C LYS A 20 8.45 -7.19 -1.43
N LEU A 21 7.58 -6.85 -0.48
CA LEU A 21 7.78 -7.16 0.93
C LEU A 21 7.87 -8.67 1.20
N PHE A 22 7.17 -9.49 0.42
CA PHE A 22 7.22 -10.95 0.50
C PHE A 22 8.47 -11.55 -0.18
N GLN A 23 8.84 -11.02 -1.33
CA GLN A 23 9.85 -11.61 -2.22
C GLN A 23 11.28 -11.37 -1.75
N TYR A 24 11.56 -10.16 -1.23
CA TYR A 24 12.93 -9.74 -0.95
C TYR A 24 13.34 -9.99 0.50
N PRO A 25 14.54 -10.56 0.72
CA PRO A 25 15.03 -10.84 2.07
C PRO A 25 15.34 -9.58 2.87
N GLU A 26 15.55 -8.46 2.18
CA GLU A 26 15.82 -7.15 2.78
C GLU A 26 15.11 -6.07 1.98
N VAL A 27 14.35 -5.22 2.69
CA VAL A 27 13.54 -4.16 2.12
C VAL A 27 13.98 -2.81 2.69
N HIS A 28 14.50 -1.94 1.84
CA HIS A 28 14.82 -0.57 2.20
C HIS A 28 13.61 0.31 1.97
N LEU A 29 13.00 0.77 3.06
CA LEU A 29 11.89 1.71 3.04
C LEU A 29 12.44 3.14 3.04
N GLU A 30 12.17 3.86 1.96
CA GLU A 30 12.72 5.19 1.74
C GLU A 30 12.04 6.25 2.62
N THR A 31 12.83 6.97 3.40
CA THR A 31 12.37 8.04 4.31
C THR A 31 12.83 9.42 3.88
N ALA A 32 13.98 9.51 3.21
CA ALA A 32 14.65 10.76 2.87
C ALA A 32 14.30 11.30 1.47
N GLU A 33 13.54 10.55 0.68
CA GLU A 33 13.05 11.04 -0.62
C GLU A 33 12.14 12.26 -0.46
N ASN A 34 12.15 13.15 -1.45
CA ASN A 34 11.22 14.25 -1.49
C ASN A 34 9.80 13.75 -1.79
N TYR A 35 8.82 14.27 -1.06
CA TYR A 35 7.42 13.92 -1.27
C TYR A 35 6.95 14.26 -2.70
N LEU A 36 6.34 13.29 -3.34
CA LEU A 36 5.72 13.45 -4.66
C LEU A 36 4.20 13.35 -4.55
N LYS A 37 3.50 14.33 -5.12
CA LYS A 37 2.04 14.36 -5.21
C LYS A 37 1.53 13.27 -6.16
N GLN A 38 0.27 12.84 -5.97
CA GLN A 38 -0.42 11.87 -6.82
C GLN A 38 0.26 10.50 -6.87
N THR A 39 0.92 10.11 -5.80
CA THR A 39 1.54 8.79 -5.62
C THR A 39 0.80 8.00 -4.54
N PHE A 40 1.16 6.74 -4.39
CA PHE A 40 0.62 5.91 -3.31
C PHE A 40 1.06 6.34 -1.91
N ARG A 41 1.95 7.32 -1.75
CA ARG A 41 2.37 7.83 -0.43
C ARG A 41 1.20 8.34 0.41
N ASN A 42 0.25 9.05 -0.20
CA ASN A 42 -0.95 9.54 0.48
C ASN A 42 -2.26 9.08 -0.18
N ARG A 43 -2.21 8.10 -1.07
CA ARG A 43 -3.37 7.63 -1.84
C ARG A 43 -3.37 6.12 -1.92
N CYS A 44 -4.56 5.52 -1.87
CA CYS A 44 -4.79 4.15 -2.28
C CYS A 44 -5.96 4.07 -3.27
N THR A 45 -6.10 2.91 -3.91
CA THR A 45 -7.26 2.62 -4.77
C THR A 45 -7.91 1.33 -4.29
N ILE A 46 -9.18 1.39 -3.92
CA ILE A 46 -9.98 0.25 -3.47
C ILE A 46 -10.98 -0.19 -4.54
N ALA A 47 -11.36 -1.46 -4.51
CA ALA A 47 -12.43 -2.00 -5.37
C ALA A 47 -13.79 -1.75 -4.70
N ALA A 48 -14.52 -0.74 -5.17
CA ALA A 48 -15.82 -0.34 -4.62
C ALA A 48 -16.99 -0.71 -5.56
N ALA A 49 -18.22 -0.51 -5.12
CA ALA A 49 -19.44 -0.87 -5.85
C ALA A 49 -19.56 -0.24 -7.25
N ASN A 50 -18.92 0.90 -7.49
CA ASN A 50 -18.89 1.59 -8.78
C ASN A 50 -17.54 1.46 -9.53
N GLY A 51 -16.71 0.49 -9.15
CA GLY A 51 -15.38 0.27 -9.72
C GLY A 51 -14.27 0.83 -8.82
N PRO A 52 -13.08 1.11 -9.36
CA PRO A 52 -11.96 1.63 -8.61
C PRO A 52 -12.27 2.98 -7.96
N LEU A 53 -12.08 3.07 -6.64
CA LEU A 53 -12.26 4.29 -5.86
C LEU A 53 -10.94 4.72 -5.23
N ALA A 54 -10.49 5.94 -5.55
CA ALA A 54 -9.28 6.51 -4.97
C ALA A 54 -9.60 7.20 -3.64
N LEU A 55 -8.86 6.84 -2.59
CA LEU A 55 -8.89 7.49 -1.28
C LEU A 55 -7.59 8.25 -1.09
N SER A 56 -7.66 9.55 -0.79
CA SER A 56 -6.46 10.40 -0.66
C SER A 56 -6.46 11.11 0.70
N ILE A 57 -5.40 10.92 1.46
CA ILE A 57 -5.17 11.63 2.71
C ILE A 57 -4.77 13.06 2.38
N PRO A 58 -5.46 14.09 2.90
CA PRO A 58 -5.05 15.46 2.75
C PRO A 58 -3.78 15.73 3.57
N ILE A 59 -2.88 16.51 2.98
CA ILE A 59 -1.63 16.90 3.64
C ILE A 59 -1.57 18.40 3.85
N VAL A 60 -0.85 18.84 4.87
CA VAL A 60 -0.45 20.22 5.04
C VAL A 60 0.54 20.56 3.92
N LYS A 61 0.29 21.65 3.20
CA LYS A 61 1.21 22.08 2.13
C LYS A 61 2.57 22.40 2.75
N PRO A 62 3.65 21.73 2.32
CA PRO A 62 4.99 22.04 2.81
C PRO A 62 5.41 23.46 2.42
N ASP A 63 6.19 24.12 3.27
CA ASP A 63 6.72 25.46 3.02
C ASP A 63 7.76 25.47 1.89
N THR A 64 8.39 24.34 1.63
CA THR A 64 9.40 24.17 0.60
C THR A 64 8.97 23.14 -0.46
N LEU A 65 9.45 23.32 -1.70
CA LEU A 65 9.19 22.38 -2.78
C LEU A 65 9.85 21.00 -2.56
N LYS A 66 10.93 20.99 -1.77
CA LYS A 66 11.69 19.77 -1.42
C LYS A 66 11.48 19.51 0.06
N CYS A 67 10.45 18.73 0.39
CA CYS A 67 10.16 18.29 1.75
C CYS A 67 10.33 16.75 1.79
N PRO A 68 11.16 16.21 2.68
CA PRO A 68 11.27 14.77 2.87
C PRO A 68 9.91 14.14 3.18
N THR A 69 9.66 12.94 2.65
CA THR A 69 8.37 12.26 2.85
C THR A 69 8.07 12.02 4.34
N LYS A 70 9.10 11.78 5.15
CA LYS A 70 8.96 11.60 6.61
C LYS A 70 8.45 12.85 7.34
N ASP A 71 8.66 14.05 6.78
CA ASP A 71 8.28 15.34 7.40
C ASP A 71 6.90 15.85 6.90
N ILE A 72 6.23 15.09 6.05
CA ILE A 72 4.89 15.44 5.54
C ILE A 72 3.86 15.27 6.64
N ARG A 73 3.15 16.36 6.95
CA ARG A 73 2.08 16.39 7.96
C ARG A 73 0.72 16.11 7.35
N ILE A 74 -0.09 15.33 8.07
CA ILE A 74 -1.49 15.08 7.71
C ILE A 74 -2.32 16.32 8.06
N SER A 75 -3.21 16.71 7.16
CA SER A 75 -4.21 17.74 7.40
C SER A 75 -5.52 17.14 7.91
N ASP A 76 -6.17 17.81 8.86
CA ASP A 76 -7.51 17.44 9.33
C ASP A 76 -8.64 17.99 8.44
N HIS A 77 -8.30 18.60 7.30
CA HIS A 77 -9.29 19.17 6.40
C HIS A 77 -10.22 18.10 5.80
N GLY A 78 -11.53 18.40 5.71
CA GLY A 78 -12.49 17.61 4.94
C GLY A 78 -12.98 16.33 5.61
N ASN A 79 -12.77 16.14 6.90
CA ASN A 79 -13.23 14.93 7.65
C ASN A 79 -12.85 13.61 6.98
N TRP A 80 -11.66 13.57 6.36
CA TRP A 80 -11.21 12.48 5.50
C TRP A 80 -11.20 11.11 6.20
N ARG A 81 -10.91 11.07 7.53
CA ARG A 81 -10.89 9.82 8.30
C ARG A 81 -12.25 9.12 8.23
N HIS A 82 -13.30 9.85 8.55
CA HIS A 82 -14.67 9.35 8.50
C HIS A 82 -15.07 8.92 7.07
N LEU A 83 -14.70 9.73 6.06
CA LEU A 83 -15.00 9.41 4.66
C LEU A 83 -14.27 8.15 4.19
N HIS A 84 -12.99 7.99 4.54
CA HIS A 84 -12.22 6.80 4.19
C HIS A 84 -12.74 5.56 4.91
N TRP A 85 -13.05 5.67 6.21
CA TRP A 85 -13.62 4.56 6.97
C TRP A 85 -14.94 4.10 6.36
N ASN A 86 -15.86 5.01 6.11
CA ASN A 86 -17.14 4.68 5.47
C ASN A 86 -16.95 4.07 4.09
N ALA A 87 -15.96 4.52 3.32
CA ALA A 87 -15.65 3.93 2.02
C ALA A 87 -15.16 2.48 2.15
N LEU A 88 -14.30 2.19 3.14
CA LEU A 88 -13.82 0.83 3.43
C LEU A 88 -14.98 -0.07 3.89
N VAL A 89 -15.79 0.38 4.85
CA VAL A 89 -16.98 -0.36 5.30
C VAL A 89 -17.91 -0.64 4.13
N SER A 90 -18.24 0.37 3.32
CA SER A 90 -19.15 0.22 2.18
C SER A 90 -18.59 -0.72 1.10
N ALA A 91 -17.27 -0.77 0.93
CA ALA A 91 -16.64 -1.63 -0.06
C ALA A 91 -16.47 -3.08 0.42
N TYR A 92 -16.29 -3.29 1.73
CA TYR A 92 -15.81 -4.57 2.23
C TYR A 92 -16.64 -5.22 3.35
N ASN A 93 -17.70 -4.59 3.88
CA ASN A 93 -18.55 -5.20 4.91
C ASN A 93 -19.16 -6.55 4.50
N MET A 94 -19.28 -6.82 3.20
CA MET A 94 -19.76 -8.09 2.64
C MET A 94 -18.61 -9.06 2.29
N SER A 95 -17.36 -8.69 2.55
CA SER A 95 -16.22 -9.58 2.31
C SER A 95 -16.06 -10.58 3.46
N PRO A 96 -15.52 -11.80 3.20
CA PRO A 96 -15.49 -12.87 4.18
C PRO A 96 -14.75 -12.57 5.47
N PHE A 97 -13.76 -11.66 5.44
CA PHE A 97 -12.87 -11.40 6.58
C PHE A 97 -12.95 -9.98 7.14
N PHE A 98 -13.79 -9.09 6.59
CA PHE A 98 -13.86 -7.70 7.07
C PHE A 98 -14.22 -7.62 8.55
N GLU A 99 -15.25 -8.36 8.98
CA GLU A 99 -15.72 -8.38 10.37
C GLU A 99 -14.62 -8.80 11.36
N TYR A 100 -13.71 -9.70 10.96
CA TYR A 100 -12.61 -10.15 11.81
C TYR A 100 -11.51 -9.12 12.01
N TYR A 101 -11.37 -8.17 11.06
CA TYR A 101 -10.30 -7.17 11.06
C TYR A 101 -10.80 -5.74 11.30
N GLU A 102 -12.11 -5.52 11.36
CA GLU A 102 -12.71 -4.20 11.52
C GLU A 102 -12.16 -3.47 12.75
N GLU A 103 -12.10 -4.17 13.90
CA GLU A 103 -11.62 -3.61 15.16
C GLU A 103 -10.12 -3.25 15.14
N ASP A 104 -9.31 -3.91 14.32
CA ASP A 104 -7.90 -3.59 14.15
C ASP A 104 -7.70 -2.30 13.34
N PHE A 105 -8.58 -2.02 12.36
CA PHE A 105 -8.45 -0.87 11.46
C PHE A 105 -9.18 0.38 11.97
N ALA A 106 -10.31 0.26 12.66
CA ALA A 106 -11.13 1.39 13.11
C ALA A 106 -10.32 2.45 13.89
N PRO A 107 -9.40 2.10 14.82
CA PRO A 107 -8.64 3.07 15.59
C PRO A 107 -7.77 4.01 14.72
N PHE A 108 -7.32 3.55 13.54
CA PHE A 108 -6.55 4.39 12.62
C PHE A 108 -7.35 5.54 12.03
N TYR A 109 -8.68 5.44 11.99
CA TYR A 109 -9.57 6.46 11.48
C TYR A 109 -10.20 7.32 12.59
N GLU A 110 -9.97 6.97 13.85
CA GLU A 110 -10.37 7.73 15.04
C GLU A 110 -9.23 8.58 15.58
N LYS A 111 -8.03 7.98 15.70
CA LYS A 111 -6.82 8.63 16.20
C LYS A 111 -6.26 9.63 15.19
N LYS A 112 -5.74 10.75 15.70
CA LYS A 112 -5.00 11.71 14.89
C LYS A 112 -3.52 11.35 14.84
N TYR A 113 -2.98 11.36 13.64
CA TYR A 113 -1.56 11.23 13.35
C TYR A 113 -1.02 12.56 12.84
N GLU A 114 0.15 12.95 13.28
CA GLU A 114 0.79 14.16 12.82
C GLU A 114 1.49 13.94 11.48
N PHE A 115 2.28 12.87 11.37
CA PHE A 115 3.08 12.58 10.18
C PHE A 115 2.47 11.46 9.33
N LEU A 116 2.50 11.69 8.01
CA LEU A 116 2.01 10.73 7.03
C LEU A 116 2.83 9.44 7.04
N PHE A 117 4.15 9.56 7.24
CA PHE A 117 5.04 8.41 7.28
C PHE A 117 4.68 7.47 8.44
N ASP A 118 4.52 8.00 9.65
CA ASP A 118 4.20 7.22 10.84
C ASP A 118 2.86 6.50 10.69
N TYR A 119 1.85 7.20 10.16
CA TYR A 119 0.54 6.62 9.87
C TYR A 119 0.61 5.45 8.89
N ASN A 120 1.33 5.64 7.78
CA ASN A 120 1.51 4.60 6.78
C ASN A 120 2.27 3.39 7.34
N GLU A 121 3.28 3.65 8.15
CA GLU A 121 4.15 2.60 8.70
C GLU A 121 3.42 1.74 9.74
N GLU A 122 2.63 2.35 10.63
CA GLU A 122 1.80 1.60 11.57
C GLU A 122 0.75 0.75 10.82
N LEU A 123 0.13 1.27 9.75
CA LEU A 123 -0.78 0.51 8.89
C LEU A 123 -0.07 -0.64 8.16
N ARG A 124 1.14 -0.40 7.62
CA ARG A 124 1.93 -1.46 6.98
C ARG A 124 2.25 -2.58 7.95
N GLN A 125 2.68 -2.23 9.17
CA GLN A 125 3.00 -3.21 10.22
C GLN A 125 1.75 -4.01 10.63
N LEU A 126 0.60 -3.35 10.79
CA LEU A 126 -0.66 -4.03 11.04
C LEU A 126 -0.97 -5.05 9.93
N ILE A 127 -0.97 -4.60 8.68
CA ILE A 127 -1.31 -5.45 7.53
C ILE A 127 -0.34 -6.62 7.40
N CYS A 128 0.96 -6.38 7.57
CA CYS A 128 1.96 -7.45 7.55
C CYS A 128 1.69 -8.49 8.65
N ARG A 129 1.36 -8.05 9.87
CA ARG A 129 1.01 -8.95 10.98
C ARG A 129 -0.24 -9.77 10.66
N LEU A 130 -1.29 -9.16 10.11
CA LEU A 130 -2.55 -9.84 9.79
C LEU A 130 -2.42 -10.81 8.60
N LEU A 131 -1.47 -10.59 7.71
CA LEU A 131 -1.12 -11.50 6.61
C LEU A 131 -0.07 -12.56 6.99
N ASP A 132 0.43 -12.56 8.23
CA ASP A 132 1.58 -13.39 8.66
C ASP A 132 2.83 -13.17 7.78
N LEU A 133 3.06 -11.94 7.36
CA LEU A 133 4.18 -11.49 6.54
C LEU A 133 5.24 -10.80 7.42
N HIS A 134 6.47 -11.28 7.42
CA HIS A 134 7.55 -10.81 8.27
C HIS A 134 8.73 -10.23 7.46
N PRO A 135 8.56 -9.08 6.78
CA PRO A 135 9.64 -8.48 6.00
C PRO A 135 10.73 -7.92 6.91
N ASN A 136 11.99 -8.11 6.52
CA ASN A 136 13.12 -7.41 7.14
C ASN A 136 13.21 -5.99 6.55
N VAL A 137 12.65 -5.00 7.24
CA VAL A 137 12.57 -3.62 6.78
C VAL A 137 13.65 -2.75 7.44
N ILE A 138 14.41 -2.07 6.62
CA ILE A 138 15.44 -1.09 7.01
C ILE A 138 14.99 0.29 6.51
N TYR A 139 14.97 1.27 7.39
CA TYR A 139 14.67 2.66 7.02
C TYR A 139 15.94 3.33 6.51
N THR A 140 15.84 3.98 5.32
CA THR A 140 16.99 4.70 4.76
C THR A 140 17.23 5.99 5.55
N GLU A 141 18.48 6.32 5.82
CA GLU A 141 18.85 7.58 6.47
C GLU A 141 19.07 8.71 5.46
N GLU A 142 19.58 8.35 4.26
CA GLU A 142 19.87 9.25 3.17
C GLU A 142 19.31 8.73 1.85
N TYR A 143 18.88 9.66 0.99
CA TYR A 143 18.40 9.32 -0.35
C TYR A 143 19.58 8.99 -1.28
N GLN A 144 19.51 7.80 -1.88
CA GLN A 144 20.44 7.36 -2.92
C GLN A 144 19.68 7.29 -4.25
N SER A 145 20.19 7.96 -5.29
CA SER A 145 19.55 8.02 -6.62
C SER A 145 19.71 6.73 -7.40
N GLU A 146 20.80 6.01 -7.18
CA GLU A 146 21.09 4.75 -7.89
C GLU A 146 21.20 3.63 -6.87
N VAL A 147 20.21 2.74 -6.88
CA VAL A 147 20.13 1.60 -5.99
C VAL A 147 19.66 0.35 -6.75
N PRO A 148 20.04 -0.85 -6.30
CA PRO A 148 19.51 -2.08 -6.90
C PRO A 148 18.01 -2.24 -6.64
N ASN A 149 17.30 -2.88 -7.57
CA ASN A 149 15.87 -3.17 -7.42
C ASN A 149 15.06 -1.95 -6.92
N ASP A 150 15.18 -0.83 -7.64
CA ASP A 150 14.51 0.42 -7.31
C ASP A 150 13.04 0.39 -7.79
N PHE A 151 12.11 0.26 -6.86
CA PHE A 151 10.67 0.28 -7.12
C PHE A 151 10.00 1.57 -6.64
N ARG A 152 10.74 2.56 -6.14
CA ARG A 152 10.19 3.83 -5.64
C ARG A 152 9.38 4.59 -6.68
N GLU A 153 9.82 4.51 -7.94
CA GLU A 153 9.16 5.16 -9.07
C GLU A 153 8.29 4.20 -9.91
N ILE A 154 8.52 2.88 -9.80
CA ILE A 154 7.74 1.87 -10.52
C ILE A 154 6.37 1.66 -9.87
N ILE A 155 6.30 1.64 -8.52
CA ILE A 155 5.04 1.46 -7.79
C ILE A 155 4.33 2.81 -7.63
N ARG A 156 3.64 3.23 -8.72
CA ARG A 156 2.88 4.49 -8.78
C ARG A 156 1.53 4.29 -9.48
N PRO A 157 0.49 5.10 -9.18
CA PRO A 157 -0.83 4.97 -9.80
C PRO A 157 -0.84 5.12 -11.32
N LYS A 158 0.11 5.87 -11.88
CA LYS A 158 0.22 6.18 -13.31
C LYS A 158 1.64 5.88 -13.82
N HIS A 159 2.14 4.71 -13.50
CA HIS A 159 3.43 4.29 -14.06
C HIS A 159 3.22 3.75 -15.48
N GLU A 160 4.02 4.22 -16.43
CA GLU A 160 3.97 3.80 -17.85
C GLU A 160 4.81 2.56 -18.12
N GLY A 161 5.66 2.14 -17.19
CA GLY A 161 6.51 0.96 -17.30
C GLY A 161 5.86 -0.30 -16.72
N GLU A 162 6.33 -1.46 -17.21
CA GLU A 162 5.93 -2.75 -16.64
C GLU A 162 6.90 -3.17 -15.52
N ASP A 163 6.36 -3.82 -14.51
CA ASP A 163 7.13 -4.58 -13.52
C ASP A 163 7.16 -6.04 -13.98
N PRO A 164 8.24 -6.51 -14.61
CA PRO A 164 8.30 -7.87 -15.13
C PRO A 164 8.31 -8.94 -14.04
N SER A 165 8.54 -8.55 -12.78
CA SER A 165 8.51 -9.45 -11.63
C SER A 165 7.16 -9.52 -10.94
N PHE A 166 6.11 -8.87 -11.49
CA PHE A 166 4.76 -8.87 -10.94
C PHE A 166 3.72 -9.21 -12.01
N SER A 167 2.90 -10.23 -11.74
CA SER A 167 1.73 -10.59 -12.54
C SER A 167 0.56 -10.85 -11.60
N PRO A 168 -0.42 -9.92 -11.51
CA PRO A 168 -1.47 -9.99 -10.51
C PRO A 168 -2.31 -11.26 -10.68
N LYS A 169 -2.35 -12.09 -9.65
CA LYS A 169 -3.24 -13.27 -9.60
C LYS A 169 -4.64 -12.85 -9.22
N PRO A 170 -5.65 -13.31 -9.95
CA PRO A 170 -7.04 -13.12 -9.56
C PRO A 170 -7.34 -13.76 -8.20
N TYR A 171 -8.08 -13.03 -7.38
CA TYR A 171 -8.65 -13.47 -6.12
C TYR A 171 -10.10 -12.97 -6.01
N TYR A 172 -10.86 -13.53 -5.08
CA TYR A 172 -12.23 -13.09 -4.89
C TYR A 172 -12.31 -11.61 -4.52
N GLN A 173 -13.20 -10.86 -5.20
CA GLN A 173 -13.53 -9.46 -4.89
C GLN A 173 -15.05 -9.32 -4.86
N VAL A 174 -15.58 -8.61 -3.83
CA VAL A 174 -17.03 -8.47 -3.59
C VAL A 174 -17.80 -8.06 -4.84
N PHE A 175 -17.25 -7.14 -5.64
CA PHE A 175 -17.92 -6.61 -6.83
C PHE A 175 -17.42 -7.21 -8.15
N GLN A 176 -16.70 -8.34 -8.11
CA GLN A 176 -16.17 -8.97 -9.34
C GLN A 176 -17.23 -9.39 -10.34
N GLY A 177 -18.46 -9.70 -9.88
CA GLY A 177 -19.58 -10.01 -10.78
C GLY A 177 -20.02 -8.83 -11.65
N LYS A 178 -19.75 -7.60 -11.21
CA LYS A 178 -20.07 -6.36 -11.94
C LYS A 178 -18.90 -5.82 -12.77
N HIS A 179 -17.70 -5.88 -12.26
CA HIS A 179 -16.54 -5.21 -12.84
C HIS A 179 -15.46 -6.16 -13.37
N GLY A 180 -15.63 -7.48 -13.19
CA GLY A 180 -14.53 -8.42 -13.36
C GLY A 180 -13.49 -8.27 -12.24
N PHE A 181 -12.37 -8.93 -12.42
CA PHE A 181 -11.23 -8.78 -11.51
C PHE A 181 -10.52 -7.44 -11.76
N LEU A 182 -10.39 -6.64 -10.70
CA LEU A 182 -9.64 -5.39 -10.71
C LEU A 182 -8.23 -5.64 -10.16
N PRO A 183 -7.20 -5.66 -11.03
CA PRO A 183 -5.85 -6.01 -10.60
C PRO A 183 -5.18 -4.89 -9.80
N ASN A 184 -4.23 -5.27 -8.96
CA ASN A 184 -3.33 -4.36 -8.25
C ASN A 184 -4.02 -3.26 -7.42
N MET A 185 -5.19 -3.57 -6.86
CA MET A 185 -5.88 -2.69 -5.91
C MET A 185 -5.14 -2.67 -4.57
N SER A 186 -5.60 -1.82 -3.65
CA SER A 186 -5.09 -1.77 -2.29
C SER A 186 -5.06 -3.14 -1.63
N ILE A 187 -4.01 -3.39 -0.86
CA ILE A 187 -3.80 -4.62 -0.10
C ILE A 187 -4.95 -4.95 0.87
N VAL A 188 -5.67 -3.94 1.36
CA VAL A 188 -6.82 -4.19 2.25
C VAL A 188 -7.92 -4.97 1.53
N GLY A 189 -8.07 -4.77 0.20
CA GLY A 189 -8.98 -5.58 -0.60
C GLY A 189 -8.57 -7.05 -0.64
N LEU A 190 -7.29 -7.34 -0.73
CA LEU A 190 -6.78 -8.72 -0.64
C LEU A 190 -7.01 -9.29 0.77
N LEU A 191 -6.62 -8.55 1.81
CA LEU A 191 -6.76 -8.98 3.20
C LEU A 191 -8.22 -9.26 3.58
N PHE A 192 -9.15 -8.34 3.29
CA PHE A 192 -10.55 -8.48 3.65
C PHE A 192 -11.28 -9.56 2.86
N ASN A 193 -10.84 -9.87 1.66
CA ASN A 193 -11.45 -10.93 0.86
C ASN A 193 -10.84 -12.32 1.07
N MET A 194 -9.53 -12.41 1.37
CA MET A 194 -8.79 -13.67 1.42
C MET A 194 -8.24 -14.02 2.82
N GLY A 195 -8.25 -13.06 3.75
CA GLY A 195 -7.66 -13.26 5.07
C GLY A 195 -6.20 -13.72 4.97
N PRO A 196 -5.77 -14.69 5.81
CA PRO A 196 -4.40 -15.21 5.79
C PRO A 196 -4.00 -15.86 4.45
N GLU A 197 -4.96 -16.36 3.66
CA GLU A 197 -4.69 -16.92 2.33
C GLU A 197 -4.23 -15.88 1.33
N GLY A 198 -4.37 -14.58 1.65
CA GLY A 198 -3.80 -13.49 0.87
C GLY A 198 -2.30 -13.65 0.62
N LEU A 199 -1.58 -14.29 1.56
CA LEU A 199 -0.15 -14.59 1.40
C LEU A 199 0.13 -15.50 0.19
N LEU A 200 -0.75 -16.46 -0.11
CA LEU A 200 -0.64 -17.33 -1.28
C LEU A 200 -0.82 -16.53 -2.58
N VAL A 201 -1.76 -15.58 -2.58
CA VAL A 201 -1.99 -14.69 -3.73
C VAL A 201 -0.76 -13.81 -3.98
N LEU A 202 -0.13 -13.27 -2.91
CA LEU A 202 1.12 -12.51 -3.03
C LEU A 202 2.22 -13.36 -3.66
N ARG A 203 2.45 -14.56 -3.13
CA ARG A 203 3.43 -15.51 -3.66
C ARG A 203 3.22 -15.81 -5.15
N ASP A 204 1.99 -16.13 -5.51
CA ASP A 204 1.64 -16.56 -6.87
C ASP A 204 1.57 -15.39 -7.87
N SER A 205 1.55 -14.15 -7.38
CA SER A 205 1.66 -12.93 -8.19
C SER A 205 3.11 -12.52 -8.51
N ILE A 206 4.09 -13.19 -7.88
CA ILE A 206 5.51 -12.96 -8.15
C ILE A 206 5.93 -13.80 -9.35
N VAL A 207 6.50 -13.14 -10.35
CA VAL A 207 7.11 -13.79 -11.49
C VAL A 207 8.60 -13.97 -11.20
N ALA A 208 9.05 -15.21 -11.16
CA ALA A 208 10.49 -15.49 -11.05
C ALA A 208 11.20 -14.82 -12.25
N SER A 209 12.12 -13.90 -11.98
CA SER A 209 13.00 -13.38 -13.01
C SER A 209 13.77 -14.57 -13.59
N LYS A 210 13.63 -14.84 -14.89
CA LYS A 210 14.57 -15.71 -15.58
C LYS A 210 15.92 -15.03 -15.44
N GLN A 211 16.77 -15.52 -14.54
CA GLN A 211 18.18 -15.14 -14.56
C GLN A 211 18.74 -15.50 -15.93
N PRO A 212 19.42 -14.59 -16.63
CA PRO A 212 20.10 -14.87 -17.87
C PRO A 212 21.19 -15.89 -17.69
#